data_a80ca89d3640c5d43eef83d36a7ba043
#
_entry.id   a80ca89d3640c5d43eef83d36a7ba043
#
_cell.length_a   1.000
_cell.length_b   1.000
_cell.length_c   1.000
_cell.angle_alpha   90.00
_cell.angle_beta   90.00
_cell.angle_gamma   90.00
#
_symmetry.space_group_name_H-M   'P 1'
#
loop_
_entity.id
_entity.type
_entity.pdbx_description
1 polymer ?
#
loop_
_entity_poly.entity_id
_entity_poly.type
_entity_poly.pdbx_seq_one_letter_code
_entity_poly.pdbx_strand_id
1 'polypeptide(L)'
;MYADPSSGFQISYEERFREIPTMSEAQLYDALLLSGFAAFYCQHTDETNLNMAIQTITSQRESHGLNAWDAMGMTQYLTQLEKQHYLIDFRGASGEIKFDAEAYTSVLHSTYVHWVVHDGKLVALDYASSDGNNRTEGTLASWNWRAQSQQEIDDAEADIHYGELHDRWALLVAGSEGWINYRHQADVLNVYQLLKRQGWDDDHIILVMRDDLAYHGSNPNPGEIYASVGGENLYKNVEIDYRADALTTADICSILLGQRSSHLPVVVESDANSNILFYWSGHGSPGFFSWLDVAGRFTTDMLLQTLTTMQAESRYRKILICTEPCFSSSVVKAAEGIPGVLSIASASETEYSFADNYGVSFRAWLSDRFSNNLVECMSQTPEMTYRELYSYLVSHTIGSHVKVFNASQFGNLYRESPKEFFVAGK
;
A
#
# COMPACT_ATOMS: atom_id res chain seq x y z
N MET A 1 2.99 -14.65 -18.66
CA MET A 1 2.53 -13.49 -17.87
C MET A 1 2.09 -14.03 -16.53
N TYR A 2 2.53 -13.41 -15.48
CA TYR A 2 2.16 -13.76 -14.10
C TYR A 2 0.94 -12.95 -13.67
N ALA A 3 0.37 -13.30 -12.51
CA ALA A 3 -0.57 -12.44 -11.81
C ALA A 3 0.10 -11.11 -11.48
N ASP A 4 -0.65 -10.02 -11.55
CA ASP A 4 -0.19 -8.72 -11.06
C ASP A 4 -0.03 -8.79 -9.54
N PRO A 5 1.16 -8.52 -9.00
CA PRO A 5 1.40 -8.62 -7.56
C PRO A 5 0.51 -7.69 -6.73
N SER A 6 0.07 -6.56 -7.30
CA SER A 6 -0.83 -5.63 -6.64
C SER A 6 -2.29 -6.08 -6.67
N SER A 7 -2.64 -7.09 -7.48
CA SER A 7 -4.03 -7.57 -7.59
C SER A 7 -4.51 -8.37 -6.38
N GLY A 8 -3.61 -9.03 -5.65
CA GLY A 8 -3.96 -9.99 -4.59
C GLY A 8 -4.44 -11.36 -5.08
N PHE A 9 -4.56 -11.56 -6.41
CA PHE A 9 -5.01 -12.83 -6.99
C PHE A 9 -4.13 -13.99 -6.59
N GLN A 10 -2.80 -13.83 -6.65
CA GLN A 10 -1.88 -14.90 -6.33
C GLN A 10 -2.10 -15.43 -4.90
N ILE A 11 -2.32 -14.52 -3.96
CA ILE A 11 -2.56 -14.88 -2.55
C ILE A 11 -3.85 -15.67 -2.40
N SER A 12 -4.94 -15.17 -2.98
CA SER A 12 -6.24 -15.86 -2.94
C SER A 12 -6.18 -17.23 -3.64
N TYR A 13 -5.38 -17.33 -4.69
CA TYR A 13 -5.14 -18.59 -5.40
C TYR A 13 -4.37 -19.59 -4.52
N GLU A 14 -3.25 -19.16 -3.92
CA GLU A 14 -2.43 -19.99 -3.03
C GLU A 14 -3.19 -20.46 -1.80
N GLU A 15 -3.99 -19.58 -1.20
CA GLU A 15 -4.85 -19.95 -0.06
C GLU A 15 -5.86 -21.05 -0.43
N ARG A 16 -6.46 -20.92 -1.60
CA ARG A 16 -7.51 -21.83 -2.06
C ARG A 16 -6.97 -23.15 -2.55
N PHE A 17 -5.89 -23.14 -3.35
CA PHE A 17 -5.38 -24.30 -4.07
C PHE A 17 -4.11 -24.89 -3.46
N ARG A 18 -3.46 -24.17 -2.53
CA ARG A 18 -2.17 -24.54 -1.92
C ARG A 18 -1.03 -24.69 -2.93
N GLU A 19 -1.15 -23.99 -4.04
CA GLU A 19 -0.20 -23.98 -5.16
C GLU A 19 0.01 -22.53 -5.60
N ILE A 20 1.22 -22.21 -6.08
CA ILE A 20 1.51 -20.91 -6.68
C ILE A 20 0.94 -20.91 -8.10
N PRO A 21 0.15 -19.88 -8.50
CA PRO A 21 -0.36 -19.81 -9.86
C PRO A 21 0.78 -19.75 -10.88
N THR A 22 0.65 -20.46 -11.96
CA THR A 22 1.62 -20.44 -13.05
C THR A 22 1.37 -19.25 -14.00
N MET A 23 2.03 -19.24 -15.16
CA MET A 23 2.03 -18.09 -16.07
C MET A 23 0.69 -17.77 -16.74
N SER A 24 -0.33 -18.62 -16.63
CA SER A 24 -1.56 -18.48 -17.41
C SER A 24 -2.85 -18.39 -16.60
N GLU A 25 -2.84 -18.76 -15.33
CA GLU A 25 -4.06 -18.83 -14.52
C GLU A 25 -4.71 -17.46 -14.34
N ALA A 26 -3.91 -16.42 -14.09
CA ALA A 26 -4.40 -15.06 -13.94
C ALA A 26 -5.08 -14.55 -15.22
N GLN A 27 -4.46 -14.80 -16.38
CA GLN A 27 -5.01 -14.40 -17.68
C GLN A 27 -6.26 -15.20 -18.04
N LEU A 28 -6.27 -16.51 -17.74
CA LEU A 28 -7.45 -17.34 -17.95
C LEU A 28 -8.62 -16.88 -17.08
N TYR A 29 -8.34 -16.55 -15.85
CA TYR A 29 -9.33 -15.99 -14.92
C TYR A 29 -9.94 -14.70 -15.48
N ASP A 30 -9.10 -13.75 -15.89
CA ASP A 30 -9.54 -12.49 -16.45
C ASP A 30 -10.30 -12.66 -17.78
N ALA A 31 -9.84 -13.56 -18.65
CA ALA A 31 -10.50 -13.86 -19.90
C ALA A 31 -11.91 -14.45 -19.70
N LEU A 32 -12.07 -15.32 -18.71
CA LEU A 32 -13.39 -15.89 -18.38
C LEU A 32 -14.34 -14.83 -17.83
N LEU A 33 -13.86 -13.94 -16.94
CA LEU A 33 -14.68 -12.86 -16.40
C LEU A 33 -15.08 -11.85 -17.47
N LEU A 34 -14.12 -11.38 -18.28
CA LEU A 34 -14.40 -10.44 -19.37
C LEU A 34 -15.39 -11.02 -20.37
N SER A 35 -15.27 -12.31 -20.71
CA SER A 35 -16.21 -13.00 -21.59
C SER A 35 -17.63 -13.05 -20.97
N GLY A 36 -17.73 -13.31 -19.68
CA GLY A 36 -19.00 -13.30 -18.95
C GLY A 36 -19.64 -11.89 -18.93
N PHE A 37 -18.86 -10.87 -18.66
CA PHE A 37 -19.33 -9.49 -18.65
C PHE A 37 -19.76 -9.01 -20.04
N ALA A 38 -19.01 -9.36 -21.07
CA ALA A 38 -19.36 -9.05 -22.46
C ALA A 38 -20.66 -9.76 -22.90
N ALA A 39 -20.82 -11.03 -22.50
CA ALA A 39 -22.06 -11.76 -22.76
C ALA A 39 -23.27 -11.12 -22.07
N PHE A 40 -23.10 -10.65 -20.83
CA PHE A 40 -24.14 -9.91 -20.14
C PHE A 40 -24.46 -8.59 -20.82
N TYR A 41 -23.43 -7.84 -21.27
CA TYR A 41 -23.59 -6.61 -22.04
C TYR A 41 -24.40 -6.86 -23.32
N CYS A 42 -24.06 -7.89 -24.10
CA CYS A 42 -24.80 -8.26 -25.30
C CYS A 42 -26.26 -8.65 -25.03
N GLN A 43 -26.57 -9.22 -23.87
CA GLN A 43 -27.95 -9.54 -23.50
C GLN A 43 -28.82 -8.32 -23.18
N HIS A 44 -28.21 -7.21 -22.82
CA HIS A 44 -28.91 -5.99 -22.35
C HIS A 44 -28.76 -4.80 -23.30
N THR A 45 -28.09 -4.98 -24.44
CA THR A 45 -27.91 -3.98 -25.50
C THR A 45 -28.15 -4.60 -26.86
N ASP A 46 -28.07 -3.81 -27.90
CA ASP A 46 -28.18 -4.26 -29.30
C ASP A 46 -26.87 -4.86 -29.86
N GLU A 47 -25.80 -4.92 -29.04
CA GLU A 47 -24.51 -5.48 -29.44
C GLU A 47 -24.60 -7.00 -29.48
N THR A 48 -24.19 -7.60 -30.63
CA THR A 48 -24.22 -9.05 -30.85
C THR A 48 -22.81 -9.65 -30.97
N ASN A 49 -21.79 -8.83 -31.06
CA ASN A 49 -20.41 -9.26 -31.24
C ASN A 49 -19.66 -9.22 -29.88
N LEU A 50 -19.33 -10.40 -29.35
CA LEU A 50 -18.67 -10.53 -28.06
C LEU A 50 -17.33 -9.77 -28.00
N ASN A 51 -16.54 -9.77 -29.08
CA ASN A 51 -15.27 -9.03 -29.12
C ASN A 51 -15.48 -7.52 -29.06
N MET A 52 -16.49 -7.02 -29.77
CA MET A 52 -16.85 -5.60 -29.68
C MET A 52 -17.36 -5.23 -28.31
N ALA A 53 -18.14 -6.12 -27.69
CA ALA A 53 -18.59 -5.95 -26.31
C ALA A 53 -17.43 -5.86 -25.33
N ILE A 54 -16.44 -6.77 -25.40
CA ILE A 54 -15.24 -6.73 -24.56
C ILE A 54 -14.50 -5.39 -24.72
N GLN A 55 -14.29 -4.96 -25.95
CA GLN A 55 -13.63 -3.68 -26.23
C GLN A 55 -14.41 -2.50 -25.66
N THR A 56 -15.73 -2.49 -25.87
CA THR A 56 -16.60 -1.40 -25.40
C THR A 56 -16.55 -1.28 -23.87
N ILE A 57 -16.71 -2.38 -23.16
CA ILE A 57 -16.75 -2.36 -21.68
C ILE A 57 -15.41 -2.02 -21.04
N THR A 58 -14.28 -2.20 -21.75
CA THR A 58 -12.93 -1.96 -21.23
C THR A 58 -12.24 -0.73 -21.83
N SER A 59 -12.84 -0.06 -22.82
CA SER A 59 -12.17 1.00 -23.61
C SER A 59 -12.17 2.37 -22.96
N GLN A 60 -13.04 2.62 -21.98
CA GLN A 60 -13.20 3.93 -21.37
C GLN A 60 -12.82 3.91 -19.90
N ARG A 61 -12.15 4.97 -19.46
CA ARG A 61 -11.88 5.20 -18.04
C ARG A 61 -13.12 5.75 -17.38
N GLU A 62 -13.82 4.92 -16.65
CA GLU A 62 -14.74 5.41 -15.63
C GLU A 62 -13.99 5.53 -14.29
N SER A 63 -14.46 6.42 -13.43
CA SER A 63 -13.83 6.78 -12.17
C SER A 63 -13.83 5.65 -11.10
N HIS A 64 -14.34 4.48 -11.44
CA HIS A 64 -14.50 3.37 -10.52
C HIS A 64 -13.73 2.15 -11.03
N GLY A 65 -12.50 2.01 -10.58
CA GLY A 65 -11.72 0.79 -10.80
C GLY A 65 -12.40 -0.42 -10.16
N LEU A 66 -12.54 -1.49 -10.94
CA LEU A 66 -13.16 -2.73 -10.48
C LEU A 66 -12.12 -3.81 -10.29
N ASN A 67 -11.94 -4.26 -9.06
CA ASN A 67 -11.11 -5.42 -8.77
C ASN A 67 -11.91 -6.68 -9.06
N ALA A 68 -11.73 -7.24 -10.25
CA ALA A 68 -12.51 -8.39 -10.72
C ALA A 68 -12.13 -9.73 -10.06
N TRP A 69 -11.10 -9.77 -9.25
CA TRP A 69 -10.61 -11.00 -8.59
C TRP A 69 -11.25 -11.26 -7.21
N ASP A 70 -12.06 -10.35 -6.68
CA ASP A 70 -12.73 -10.54 -5.40
C ASP A 70 -14.27 -10.50 -5.52
N ALA A 71 -14.95 -11.17 -4.58
CA ALA A 71 -16.41 -11.28 -4.59
C ALA A 71 -17.12 -9.94 -4.40
N MET A 72 -16.48 -8.96 -3.73
CA MET A 72 -17.07 -7.63 -3.51
C MET A 72 -17.00 -6.81 -4.79
N GLY A 73 -15.85 -6.79 -5.48
CA GLY A 73 -15.70 -6.15 -6.78
C GLY A 73 -16.68 -6.73 -7.81
N MET A 74 -16.85 -8.04 -7.85
CA MET A 74 -17.85 -8.72 -8.68
C MET A 74 -19.28 -8.26 -8.37
N THR A 75 -19.65 -8.18 -7.09
CA THR A 75 -20.99 -7.72 -6.68
C THR A 75 -21.21 -6.26 -7.06
N GLN A 76 -20.21 -5.40 -6.87
CA GLN A 76 -20.27 -4.00 -7.29
C GLN A 76 -20.45 -3.88 -8.81
N TYR A 77 -19.72 -4.67 -9.58
CA TYR A 77 -19.84 -4.67 -11.04
C TYR A 77 -21.23 -5.10 -11.52
N LEU A 78 -21.74 -6.21 -11.01
CA LEU A 78 -23.09 -6.67 -11.33
C LEU A 78 -24.15 -5.60 -10.97
N THR A 79 -23.97 -4.89 -9.85
CA THR A 79 -24.84 -3.77 -9.47
C THR A 79 -24.74 -2.60 -10.46
N GLN A 80 -23.56 -2.29 -11.00
CA GLN A 80 -23.39 -1.27 -12.02
C GLN A 80 -24.04 -1.68 -13.34
N LEU A 81 -23.87 -2.93 -13.75
CA LEU A 81 -24.51 -3.48 -14.94
C LEU A 81 -26.05 -3.40 -14.87
N GLU A 82 -26.64 -3.74 -13.71
CA GLU A 82 -28.08 -3.61 -13.48
C GLU A 82 -28.58 -2.15 -13.60
N LYS A 83 -27.71 -1.18 -13.31
CA LYS A 83 -27.98 0.26 -13.49
C LYS A 83 -27.69 0.76 -14.92
N GLN A 84 -27.38 -0.12 -15.84
CA GLN A 84 -26.99 0.21 -17.22
C GLN A 84 -25.68 1.02 -17.33
N HIS A 85 -24.82 0.92 -16.34
CA HIS A 85 -23.47 1.48 -16.37
C HIS A 85 -22.50 0.40 -16.84
N TYR A 86 -22.31 0.25 -18.12
CA TYR A 86 -21.59 -0.88 -18.74
C TYR A 86 -20.08 -0.69 -18.86
N LEU A 87 -19.60 0.54 -18.70
CA LEU A 87 -18.18 0.87 -18.86
C LEU A 87 -17.43 0.63 -17.55
N ILE A 88 -16.31 -0.06 -17.63
CA ILE A 88 -15.51 -0.41 -16.47
C ILE A 88 -14.04 -0.12 -16.70
N ASP A 89 -13.37 0.24 -15.61
CA ASP A 89 -11.93 0.19 -15.48
C ASP A 89 -11.56 -1.18 -14.90
N PHE A 90 -11.33 -2.15 -15.81
CA PHE A 90 -11.14 -3.55 -15.41
C PHE A 90 -9.74 -3.77 -14.87
N ARG A 91 -9.66 -4.05 -13.58
CA ARG A 91 -8.44 -4.49 -12.88
C ARG A 91 -8.57 -5.96 -12.55
N GLY A 92 -7.96 -6.77 -13.37
CA GLY A 92 -8.02 -8.22 -13.26
C GLY A 92 -6.91 -8.80 -12.41
N ALA A 93 -6.88 -10.13 -12.37
CA ALA A 93 -5.81 -10.90 -11.74
C ALA A 93 -4.43 -10.69 -12.39
N SER A 94 -4.42 -10.40 -13.69
CA SER A 94 -3.20 -10.10 -14.47
C SER A 94 -2.86 -8.61 -14.54
N GLY A 95 -3.58 -7.76 -13.82
CA GLY A 95 -3.40 -6.32 -13.80
C GLY A 95 -4.54 -5.55 -14.48
N GLU A 96 -4.32 -4.28 -14.75
CA GLU A 96 -5.26 -3.44 -15.50
C GLU A 96 -5.32 -3.93 -16.95
N ILE A 97 -6.52 -4.23 -17.44
CA ILE A 97 -6.73 -4.64 -18.82
C ILE A 97 -7.54 -3.59 -19.55
N LYS A 98 -6.93 -3.01 -20.57
CA LYS A 98 -7.57 -2.07 -21.49
C LYS A 98 -7.25 -2.47 -22.92
N PHE A 99 -8.28 -2.78 -23.68
CA PHE A 99 -8.12 -3.09 -25.10
C PHE A 99 -8.08 -1.82 -25.95
N ASP A 100 -7.29 -1.89 -27.03
CA ASP A 100 -7.28 -0.86 -28.04
C ASP A 100 -8.52 -0.98 -28.92
N ALA A 101 -9.36 0.06 -28.95
CA ALA A 101 -10.57 0.11 -29.76
C ALA A 101 -10.30 0.07 -31.30
N GLU A 102 -9.08 0.43 -31.71
CA GLU A 102 -8.71 0.47 -33.15
C GLU A 102 -7.98 -0.80 -33.60
N ALA A 103 -7.29 -1.47 -32.69
CA ALA A 103 -6.47 -2.65 -33.01
C ALA A 103 -6.92 -3.88 -32.23
N TYR A 104 -8.02 -4.44 -32.56
CA TYR A 104 -8.76 -5.62 -32.04
C TYR A 104 -8.04 -6.67 -31.15
N THR A 105 -6.73 -6.61 -31.01
CA THR A 105 -5.93 -7.64 -30.33
C THR A 105 -4.88 -7.08 -29.37
N SER A 106 -4.73 -5.75 -29.27
CA SER A 106 -3.68 -5.14 -28.46
C SER A 106 -4.23 -4.71 -27.09
N VAL A 107 -3.65 -5.24 -26.04
CA VAL A 107 -3.86 -4.78 -24.69
C VAL A 107 -3.01 -3.54 -24.47
N LEU A 108 -3.62 -2.42 -24.09
CA LEU A 108 -2.91 -1.15 -23.86
C LEU A 108 -2.16 -1.15 -22.54
N HIS A 109 -2.69 -1.83 -21.51
CA HIS A 109 -2.04 -2.02 -20.23
C HIS A 109 -1.74 -3.48 -19.99
N SER A 110 -0.53 -3.79 -19.58
CA SER A 110 -0.11 -5.12 -19.21
C SER A 110 1.02 -5.07 -18.20
N THR A 111 1.01 -5.98 -17.25
CA THR A 111 2.14 -6.21 -16.36
C THR A 111 2.96 -7.38 -16.89
N TYR A 112 4.26 -7.16 -17.01
CA TYR A 112 5.24 -8.14 -17.45
C TYR A 112 6.16 -8.47 -16.29
N VAL A 113 6.55 -9.74 -16.20
CA VAL A 113 7.51 -10.21 -15.20
C VAL A 113 8.81 -10.58 -15.89
N HIS A 114 9.92 -10.03 -15.43
CA HIS A 114 11.25 -10.54 -15.71
C HIS A 114 11.49 -11.71 -14.77
N TRP A 115 11.82 -12.87 -15.30
CA TRP A 115 11.98 -14.09 -14.53
C TRP A 115 13.21 -14.88 -14.99
N VAL A 116 13.67 -15.75 -14.10
CA VAL A 116 14.74 -16.70 -14.35
C VAL A 116 14.32 -18.09 -13.89
N VAL A 117 14.91 -19.11 -14.45
CA VAL A 117 14.79 -20.46 -13.91
C VAL A 117 15.95 -20.71 -12.94
N HIS A 118 15.61 -20.93 -11.67
CA HIS A 118 16.55 -21.29 -10.63
C HIS A 118 16.06 -22.56 -9.95
N ASP A 119 16.90 -23.58 -9.82
CA ASP A 119 16.56 -24.90 -9.28
C ASP A 119 15.28 -25.52 -9.89
N GLY A 120 15.07 -25.31 -11.19
CA GLY A 120 13.91 -25.83 -11.91
C GLY A 120 12.61 -25.11 -11.63
N LYS A 121 12.64 -23.97 -10.89
CA LYS A 121 11.49 -23.11 -10.59
C LYS A 121 11.62 -21.79 -11.32
N LEU A 122 10.47 -21.22 -11.69
CA LEU A 122 10.41 -19.84 -12.19
C LEU A 122 10.49 -18.88 -11.02
N VAL A 123 11.52 -18.04 -11.00
CA VAL A 123 11.74 -17.01 -9.98
C VAL A 123 11.57 -15.65 -10.63
N ALA A 124 10.61 -14.86 -10.14
CA ALA A 124 10.44 -13.50 -10.59
C ALA A 124 11.59 -12.62 -10.07
N LEU A 125 12.22 -11.86 -10.95
CA LEU A 125 13.28 -10.93 -10.61
C LEU A 125 12.76 -9.50 -10.40
N ASP A 126 11.93 -9.07 -11.33
CA ASP A 126 11.28 -7.76 -11.30
C ASP A 126 10.08 -7.75 -12.27
N TYR A 127 9.35 -6.64 -12.34
CA TYR A 127 8.24 -6.48 -13.28
C TYR A 127 8.13 -5.05 -13.79
N ALA A 128 7.49 -4.91 -14.95
CA ALA A 128 7.13 -3.63 -15.54
C ALA A 128 5.68 -3.62 -15.97
N SER A 129 5.06 -2.46 -15.89
CA SER A 129 3.74 -2.23 -16.46
C SER A 129 3.87 -1.33 -17.68
N SER A 130 3.13 -1.67 -18.74
CA SER A 130 2.93 -0.79 -19.90
C SER A 130 1.76 0.13 -19.61
N ASP A 131 1.91 1.44 -19.79
CA ASP A 131 0.82 2.41 -19.67
C ASP A 131 -0.03 2.56 -20.93
N GLY A 132 0.35 1.87 -22.01
CA GLY A 132 -0.34 1.89 -23.29
C GLY A 132 -0.26 3.19 -24.08
N ASN A 133 0.38 4.22 -23.54
CA ASN A 133 0.43 5.53 -24.18
C ASN A 133 1.55 5.63 -25.21
N ASN A 134 2.50 4.72 -25.22
CA ASN A 134 3.64 4.76 -26.14
C ASN A 134 3.87 3.41 -26.81
N ARG A 135 3.23 3.20 -27.94
CA ARG A 135 3.32 1.95 -28.72
C ARG A 135 4.69 1.70 -29.34
N THR A 136 5.51 2.74 -29.50
CA THR A 136 6.79 2.67 -30.19
C THR A 136 7.99 2.70 -29.24
N GLU A 137 7.81 3.24 -28.05
CA GLU A 137 8.87 3.47 -27.07
C GLU A 137 8.52 2.89 -25.69
N GLY A 138 7.66 1.89 -25.63
CA GLY A 138 7.23 1.30 -24.35
C GLY A 138 8.41 1.13 -23.39
N THR A 139 8.18 1.33 -22.10
CA THR A 139 9.17 1.17 -21.02
C THR A 139 9.98 -0.11 -21.12
N LEU A 140 9.47 -1.11 -21.82
CA LEU A 140 10.17 -2.35 -22.16
C LEU A 140 11.39 -2.14 -23.09
N ALA A 141 11.46 -1.06 -23.86
CA ALA A 141 12.62 -0.77 -24.75
C ALA A 141 13.89 -0.45 -23.96
N SER A 142 13.79 -0.02 -22.71
CA SER A 142 14.92 0.23 -21.82
C SER A 142 15.31 -1.00 -21.00
N TRP A 143 14.52 -2.08 -21.03
CA TRP A 143 14.82 -3.30 -20.32
C TRP A 143 15.86 -4.10 -21.06
N ASN A 144 17.01 -4.27 -20.44
CA ASN A 144 18.08 -5.10 -20.97
C ASN A 144 17.76 -6.58 -20.67
N TRP A 145 16.88 -7.16 -21.50
CA TRP A 145 16.44 -8.56 -21.41
C TRP A 145 17.55 -9.53 -21.81
N ARG A 146 18.70 -9.44 -21.21
CA ARG A 146 19.74 -10.46 -21.38
C ARG A 146 19.49 -11.61 -20.42
N ALA A 147 19.86 -12.80 -20.84
CA ALA A 147 19.94 -13.93 -19.93
C ALA A 147 20.93 -13.60 -18.81
N GLN A 148 20.48 -13.63 -17.55
CA GLN A 148 21.36 -13.48 -16.41
C GLN A 148 22.21 -14.76 -16.26
N SER A 149 23.49 -14.58 -15.97
CA SER A 149 24.32 -15.70 -15.59
C SER A 149 23.92 -16.26 -14.22
N GLN A 150 24.24 -17.51 -13.93
CA GLN A 150 24.02 -18.08 -12.61
C GLN A 150 24.68 -17.24 -11.52
N GLN A 151 25.88 -16.70 -11.81
CA GLN A 151 26.58 -15.82 -10.88
C GLN A 151 25.80 -14.54 -10.59
N GLU A 152 25.19 -13.90 -11.59
CA GLU A 152 24.35 -12.71 -11.37
C GLU A 152 23.09 -13.02 -10.58
N ILE A 153 22.57 -14.24 -10.69
CA ILE A 153 21.44 -14.73 -9.90
C ILE A 153 21.88 -14.97 -8.45
N ASP A 154 23.00 -15.66 -8.27
CA ASP A 154 23.57 -15.95 -6.96
C ASP A 154 24.02 -14.66 -6.26
N ASP A 155 24.59 -13.71 -7.00
CA ASP A 155 24.93 -12.38 -6.49
C ASP A 155 23.66 -11.59 -6.12
N ALA A 156 22.60 -11.65 -6.92
CA ALA A 156 21.30 -11.05 -6.59
C ALA A 156 20.62 -11.77 -5.42
N GLU A 157 20.85 -13.05 -5.21
CA GLU A 157 20.41 -13.80 -4.03
C GLU A 157 21.30 -13.51 -2.81
N ALA A 158 22.61 -13.30 -3.01
CA ALA A 158 23.54 -12.90 -1.98
C ALA A 158 23.42 -11.41 -1.61
N ASP A 159 23.06 -10.56 -2.57
CA ASP A 159 22.70 -9.14 -2.41
C ASP A 159 21.30 -8.91 -1.83
N ILE A 160 20.64 -9.95 -1.35
CA ILE A 160 19.79 -9.80 -0.16
C ILE A 160 20.73 -9.53 1.04
N HIS A 161 21.80 -8.82 0.81
CA HIS A 161 22.47 -8.10 1.84
C HIS A 161 21.46 -7.04 2.28
N TYR A 162 20.93 -7.22 3.46
CA TYR A 162 20.45 -6.15 4.29
C TYR A 162 21.56 -5.10 4.26
N GLY A 163 21.49 -4.23 3.25
CA GLY A 163 22.58 -3.37 2.87
C GLY A 163 23.17 -2.69 4.10
N GLU A 164 24.42 -2.30 4.04
CA GLU A 164 25.04 -1.49 5.06
C GLU A 164 23.99 -0.54 5.62
N LEU A 165 23.91 -0.45 6.94
CA LEU A 165 22.95 0.34 7.67
C LEU A 165 22.79 1.71 7.05
N HIS A 166 21.78 1.82 6.20
CA HIS A 166 21.40 3.09 5.65
C HIS A 166 20.79 3.92 6.78
N ASP A 167 21.03 5.20 6.75
CA ASP A 167 20.33 6.14 7.59
C ASP A 167 18.82 5.92 7.44
N ARG A 168 18.10 5.91 8.56
CA ARG A 168 16.68 5.54 8.58
C ARG A 168 15.89 6.56 9.33
N TRP A 169 14.75 6.91 8.78
CA TRP A 169 13.83 7.84 9.38
C TRP A 169 12.43 7.25 9.42
N ALA A 170 11.70 7.49 10.48
CA ALA A 170 10.29 7.18 10.57
C ALA A 170 9.50 8.45 10.90
N LEU A 171 8.47 8.74 10.11
CA LEU A 171 7.45 9.74 10.44
C LEU A 171 6.14 9.01 10.73
N LEU A 172 5.71 9.04 11.99
CA LEU A 172 4.51 8.39 12.49
C LEU A 172 3.46 9.44 12.82
N VAL A 173 2.29 9.37 12.18
CA VAL A 173 1.27 10.43 12.28
C VAL A 173 -0.08 9.86 12.70
N ALA A 174 -0.61 10.33 13.83
CA ALA A 174 -2.01 10.17 14.21
C ALA A 174 -2.82 11.42 13.82
N GLY A 175 -3.66 11.27 12.79
CA GLY A 175 -4.41 12.39 12.19
C GLY A 175 -5.71 12.73 12.90
N SER A 176 -6.00 12.21 14.10
CA SER A 176 -7.25 12.43 14.83
C SER A 176 -7.05 12.68 16.32
N GLU A 177 -8.10 13.10 17.01
CA GLU A 177 -8.12 13.43 18.43
C GLU A 177 -9.36 12.86 19.15
N GLY A 178 -9.33 12.88 20.47
CA GLY A 178 -10.45 12.53 21.33
C GLY A 178 -10.65 11.03 21.54
N TRP A 179 -11.40 10.71 22.61
CA TRP A 179 -11.55 9.34 23.11
C TRP A 179 -12.22 8.38 22.12
N ILE A 180 -13.13 8.88 21.29
CA ILE A 180 -13.83 8.07 20.27
C ILE A 180 -12.87 7.57 19.18
N ASN A 181 -11.75 8.28 18.99
CA ASN A 181 -10.70 8.00 18.02
C ASN A 181 -9.45 7.38 18.67
N TYR A 182 -9.61 6.82 19.88
CA TYR A 182 -8.53 6.23 20.68
C TYR A 182 -7.57 5.38 19.86
N ARG A 183 -8.10 4.50 19.02
CA ARG A 183 -7.36 3.55 18.21
C ARG A 183 -6.27 4.19 17.35
N HIS A 184 -6.50 5.38 16.77
CA HIS A 184 -5.56 5.99 15.85
C HIS A 184 -4.24 6.42 16.55
N GLN A 185 -4.33 6.93 17.77
CA GLN A 185 -3.13 7.22 18.55
C GLN A 185 -2.49 5.93 19.09
N ALA A 186 -3.29 4.93 19.45
CA ALA A 186 -2.78 3.62 19.85
C ALA A 186 -2.05 2.90 18.70
N ASP A 187 -2.52 3.03 17.45
CA ASP A 187 -1.86 2.46 16.27
C ASP A 187 -0.47 3.05 16.05
N VAL A 188 -0.32 4.39 16.06
CA VAL A 188 1.00 5.00 15.88
C VAL A 188 1.93 4.67 17.03
N LEU A 189 1.42 4.59 18.26
CA LEU A 189 2.20 4.15 19.42
C LEU A 189 2.62 2.68 19.31
N ASN A 190 1.78 1.81 18.75
CA ASN A 190 2.11 0.41 18.54
C ASN A 190 3.23 0.26 17.50
N VAL A 191 3.18 1.02 16.39
CA VAL A 191 4.28 1.08 15.42
C VAL A 191 5.55 1.67 16.05
N TYR A 192 5.43 2.76 16.84
CA TYR A 192 6.55 3.34 17.58
C TYR A 192 7.22 2.29 18.48
N GLN A 193 6.46 1.57 19.31
CA GLN A 193 6.98 0.53 20.18
C GLN A 193 7.58 -0.65 19.39
N LEU A 194 7.02 -0.98 18.22
CA LEU A 194 7.64 -1.97 17.32
C LEU A 194 9.04 -1.51 16.91
N LEU A 195 9.20 -0.28 16.43
CA LEU A 195 10.50 0.27 16.04
C LEU A 195 11.48 0.27 17.22
N LYS A 196 11.04 0.70 18.41
CA LYS A 196 11.87 0.68 19.62
C LYS A 196 12.34 -0.73 20.00
N ARG A 197 11.45 -1.74 19.95
CA ARG A 197 11.80 -3.14 20.17
C ARG A 197 12.79 -3.68 19.15
N GLN A 198 12.74 -3.16 17.93
CA GLN A 198 13.62 -3.51 16.83
C GLN A 198 14.94 -2.68 16.82
N GLY A 199 15.18 -1.91 17.89
CA GLY A 199 16.46 -1.25 18.16
C GLY A 199 16.59 0.17 17.60
N TRP A 200 15.51 0.81 17.16
CA TRP A 200 15.54 2.22 16.73
C TRP A 200 15.77 3.15 17.92
N ASP A 201 16.58 4.19 17.75
CA ASP A 201 16.66 5.32 18.66
C ASP A 201 15.54 6.33 18.39
N ASP A 202 15.30 7.25 19.34
CA ASP A 202 14.25 8.26 19.20
C ASP A 202 14.63 9.38 18.22
N ASP A 203 15.92 9.67 18.08
CA ASP A 203 16.42 10.73 17.20
C ASP A 203 16.02 10.54 15.73
N HIS A 204 15.67 9.29 15.34
CA HIS A 204 15.26 8.92 13.98
C HIS A 204 13.77 8.59 13.84
N ILE A 205 12.98 8.73 14.93
CA ILE A 205 11.53 8.53 14.91
C ILE A 205 10.87 9.87 15.20
N ILE A 206 10.12 10.40 14.24
CA ILE A 206 9.33 11.61 14.44
C ILE A 206 7.88 11.21 14.70
N LEU A 207 7.42 11.42 15.92
CA LEU A 207 6.07 11.07 16.36
C LEU A 207 5.18 12.30 16.45
N VAL A 208 4.10 12.29 15.66
CA VAL A 208 3.08 13.35 15.64
C VAL A 208 1.75 12.78 16.11
N MET A 209 1.25 13.23 17.24
CA MET A 209 -0.06 12.83 17.77
C MET A 209 -0.68 13.92 18.64
N ARG A 210 -1.99 13.83 18.89
CA ARG A 210 -2.70 14.82 19.74
C ARG A 210 -2.30 14.74 21.20
N ASP A 211 -1.93 13.57 21.68
CA ASP A 211 -1.54 13.29 23.07
C ASP A 211 -2.60 13.71 24.09
N ASP A 212 -3.82 13.27 23.87
CA ASP A 212 -4.98 13.60 24.72
C ASP A 212 -5.67 12.39 25.36
N LEU A 213 -5.08 11.17 25.20
CA LEU A 213 -5.71 9.92 25.63
C LEU A 213 -5.20 9.37 26.96
N ALA A 214 -3.89 9.43 27.21
CA ALA A 214 -3.28 8.78 28.38
C ALA A 214 -3.89 9.26 29.70
N TYR A 215 -4.19 10.54 29.81
CA TYR A 215 -4.83 11.14 30.98
C TYR A 215 -6.26 11.63 30.70
N HIS A 216 -6.89 11.11 29.65
CA HIS A 216 -8.28 11.42 29.35
C HIS A 216 -9.21 10.94 30.47
N GLY A 217 -10.25 11.72 30.78
CA GLY A 217 -11.18 11.40 31.87
C GLY A 217 -11.96 10.10 31.72
N SER A 218 -12.04 9.55 30.51
CA SER A 218 -12.64 8.24 30.22
C SER A 218 -11.63 7.07 30.30
N ASN A 219 -10.33 7.36 30.47
CA ASN A 219 -9.31 6.32 30.51
C ASN A 219 -9.40 5.55 31.86
N PRO A 220 -9.71 4.23 31.82
CA PRO A 220 -9.77 3.44 33.05
C PRO A 220 -8.37 3.22 33.67
N ASN A 221 -7.29 3.41 32.91
CA ASN A 221 -5.91 3.26 33.34
C ASN A 221 -5.12 4.55 33.06
N PRO A 222 -5.25 5.60 33.88
CA PRO A 222 -4.57 6.88 33.65
C PRO A 222 -3.05 6.71 33.47
N GLY A 223 -2.50 7.30 32.41
CA GLY A 223 -1.08 7.20 32.04
C GLY A 223 -0.74 5.98 31.18
N GLU A 224 -1.72 5.22 30.73
CA GLU A 224 -1.50 4.01 29.94
C GLU A 224 -2.37 4.00 28.67
N ILE A 225 -1.82 3.51 27.56
CA ILE A 225 -2.52 3.31 26.29
C ILE A 225 -2.22 1.88 25.81
N TYR A 226 -3.21 1.20 25.22
CA TYR A 226 -3.13 -0.20 24.80
C TYR A 226 -3.74 -0.38 23.40
N ALA A 227 -3.17 -1.28 22.60
CA ALA A 227 -3.77 -1.71 21.33
C ALA A 227 -4.73 -2.91 21.48
N SER A 228 -4.70 -3.59 22.62
CA SER A 228 -5.60 -4.71 22.96
C SER A 228 -5.79 -4.84 24.45
N VAL A 229 -6.89 -5.46 24.86
CA VAL A 229 -7.17 -5.71 26.30
C VAL A 229 -6.10 -6.66 26.86
N GLY A 230 -5.42 -6.21 27.91
CA GLY A 230 -4.33 -6.99 28.53
C GLY A 230 -3.01 -6.96 27.76
N GLY A 231 -2.90 -6.14 26.73
CA GLY A 231 -1.66 -5.86 26.02
C GLY A 231 -0.64 -5.05 26.84
N GLU A 232 0.47 -4.72 26.22
CA GLU A 232 1.49 -3.86 26.83
C GLU A 232 1.06 -2.39 26.85
N ASN A 233 1.56 -1.62 27.81
CA ASN A 233 1.38 -0.18 27.84
C ASN A 233 2.24 0.48 26.76
N LEU A 234 1.61 0.92 25.67
CA LEU A 234 2.25 1.56 24.51
C LEU A 234 2.74 2.98 24.79
N TYR A 235 2.23 3.64 25.84
CA TYR A 235 2.60 5.02 26.20
C TYR A 235 3.87 5.11 27.06
N LYS A 236 4.44 3.96 27.40
CA LYS A 236 5.63 3.91 28.26
C LYS A 236 6.88 4.33 27.49
N ASN A 237 7.62 5.32 28.06
CA ASN A 237 8.88 5.83 27.49
C ASN A 237 8.74 6.33 26.04
N VAL A 238 7.65 7.01 25.73
CA VAL A 238 7.39 7.59 24.41
C VAL A 238 7.91 9.03 24.38
N GLU A 239 8.64 9.38 23.34
CA GLU A 239 8.97 10.76 23.01
C GLU A 239 8.03 11.24 21.89
N ILE A 240 7.29 12.32 22.17
CA ILE A 240 6.35 12.93 21.21
C ILE A 240 6.98 14.23 20.72
N ASP A 241 7.39 14.28 19.45
CA ASP A 241 8.05 15.44 18.88
C ASP A 241 7.09 16.59 18.67
N TYR A 242 5.88 16.26 18.22
CA TYR A 242 4.87 17.26 17.92
C TYR A 242 3.49 16.86 18.41
N ARG A 243 2.86 17.79 19.09
CA ARG A 243 1.42 17.73 19.31
C ARG A 243 0.70 18.11 18.01
N ALA A 244 -0.18 17.26 17.54
CA ALA A 244 -0.88 17.43 16.25
C ALA A 244 -1.68 18.75 16.17
N ASP A 245 -2.21 19.25 17.31
CA ASP A 245 -2.92 20.53 17.38
C ASP A 245 -2.04 21.77 17.19
N ALA A 246 -0.73 21.62 17.27
CA ALA A 246 0.23 22.69 16.95
C ALA A 246 0.64 22.71 15.47
N LEU A 247 0.23 21.73 14.68
CA LEU A 247 0.65 21.55 13.29
C LEU A 247 -0.53 21.64 12.31
N THR A 248 -0.18 21.90 11.06
CA THR A 248 -1.04 21.75 9.89
C THR A 248 -0.61 20.57 9.02
N THR A 249 -1.41 20.17 8.06
CA THR A 249 -1.02 19.13 7.09
C THR A 249 0.14 19.59 6.18
N ALA A 250 0.31 20.89 5.97
CA ALA A 250 1.48 21.44 5.27
C ALA A 250 2.77 21.27 6.09
N ASP A 251 2.67 21.33 7.42
CA ASP A 251 3.82 21.08 8.30
C ASP A 251 4.28 19.62 8.20
N ILE A 252 3.37 18.66 8.04
CA ILE A 252 3.71 17.25 7.79
C ILE A 252 4.53 17.11 6.50
N CYS A 253 4.13 17.79 5.42
CA CYS A 253 4.93 17.83 4.19
C CYS A 253 6.31 18.47 4.43
N SER A 254 6.38 19.56 5.17
CA SER A 254 7.64 20.24 5.51
C SER A 254 8.57 19.38 6.35
N ILE A 255 8.02 18.59 7.29
CA ILE A 255 8.78 17.62 8.09
C ILE A 255 9.40 16.54 7.16
N LEU A 256 8.63 15.96 6.24
CA LEU A 256 9.14 14.99 5.25
C LEU A 256 10.21 15.59 4.35
N LEU A 257 10.02 16.85 3.93
CA LEU A 257 10.96 17.59 3.09
C LEU A 257 12.22 18.05 3.85
N GLY A 258 12.31 17.83 5.16
CA GLY A 258 13.44 18.28 5.97
C GLY A 258 13.54 19.78 6.11
N GLN A 259 12.42 20.50 5.97
CA GLN A 259 12.36 21.97 6.04
C GLN A 259 12.32 22.45 7.48
N ARG A 260 13.49 22.46 8.12
CA ARG A 260 13.64 22.90 9.51
C ARG A 260 13.33 24.37 9.68
N SER A 261 12.62 24.71 10.75
CA SER A 261 12.31 26.09 11.14
C SER A 261 12.20 26.20 12.67
N SER A 262 11.99 27.40 13.19
CA SER A 262 11.71 27.58 14.62
C SER A 262 10.39 26.92 15.06
N HIS A 263 9.44 26.77 14.13
CA HIS A 263 8.18 26.07 14.35
C HIS A 263 8.34 24.55 14.19
N LEU A 264 9.23 24.10 13.31
CA LEU A 264 9.54 22.70 13.01
C LEU A 264 11.01 22.41 13.34
N PRO A 265 11.38 22.27 14.62
CA PRO A 265 12.76 22.05 15.03
C PRO A 265 13.25 20.62 14.73
N VAL A 266 12.35 19.66 14.58
CA VAL A 266 12.65 18.23 14.27
C VAL A 266 12.08 17.92 12.90
N VAL A 267 12.89 17.43 11.98
CA VAL A 267 12.48 17.10 10.60
C VAL A 267 13.25 15.88 10.12
N VAL A 268 12.78 15.24 9.06
CA VAL A 268 13.49 14.14 8.40
C VAL A 268 14.77 14.66 7.76
N GLU A 269 15.93 14.37 8.34
CA GLU A 269 17.24 14.81 7.84
C GLU A 269 17.87 13.75 6.92
N SER A 270 17.12 13.34 5.91
CA SER A 270 17.49 12.28 4.99
C SER A 270 18.31 12.76 3.79
N ASP A 271 19.02 11.84 3.18
CA ASP A 271 19.76 12.00 1.92
C ASP A 271 19.46 10.85 0.93
N ALA A 272 20.22 10.77 -0.16
CA ALA A 272 20.06 9.76 -1.20
C ALA A 272 20.26 8.31 -0.73
N ASN A 273 20.81 8.08 0.46
CA ASN A 273 21.03 6.76 1.03
C ASN A 273 20.02 6.39 2.12
N SER A 274 19.16 7.31 2.51
CA SER A 274 18.23 7.13 3.62
C SER A 274 17.00 6.33 3.22
N ASN A 275 16.53 5.46 4.11
CA ASN A 275 15.24 4.81 4.04
C ASN A 275 14.24 5.53 4.93
N ILE A 276 13.04 5.79 4.44
CA ILE A 276 12.02 6.53 5.18
C ILE A 276 10.75 5.70 5.30
N LEU A 277 10.31 5.44 6.55
CA LEU A 277 8.99 4.90 6.86
C LEU A 277 8.02 6.06 7.10
N PHE A 278 6.99 6.18 6.29
CA PHE A 278 5.89 7.11 6.54
C PHE A 278 4.64 6.31 6.92
N TYR A 279 4.19 6.46 8.16
CA TYR A 279 3.02 5.77 8.67
C TYR A 279 1.94 6.78 9.09
N TRP A 280 0.70 6.53 8.67
CA TRP A 280 -0.44 7.38 9.01
C TRP A 280 -1.64 6.55 9.48
N SER A 281 -2.16 6.86 10.67
CA SER A 281 -3.46 6.39 11.16
C SER A 281 -4.41 7.56 11.41
N GLY A 282 -5.69 7.39 11.10
CA GLY A 282 -6.72 8.42 11.23
C GLY A 282 -7.95 8.15 10.38
N HIS A 283 -8.79 9.16 10.23
CA HIS A 283 -9.90 9.12 9.29
C HIS A 283 -9.47 9.45 7.87
N GLY A 284 -10.19 8.87 6.89
CA GLY A 284 -9.97 9.15 5.47
C GLY A 284 -11.27 9.27 4.69
N SER A 285 -11.17 9.96 3.58
CA SER A 285 -12.21 10.11 2.56
C SER A 285 -11.57 10.06 1.19
N PRO A 286 -12.34 9.88 0.10
CA PRO A 286 -11.76 9.87 -1.23
C PRO A 286 -10.90 11.11 -1.50
N GLY A 287 -9.60 10.88 -1.76
CA GLY A 287 -8.62 11.91 -2.11
C GLY A 287 -7.96 12.66 -0.93
N PHE A 288 -8.28 12.34 0.33
CA PHE A 288 -7.59 12.95 1.46
C PHE A 288 -7.68 12.14 2.77
N PHE A 289 -6.70 12.35 3.66
CA PHE A 289 -6.77 11.99 5.07
C PHE A 289 -7.23 13.19 5.88
N SER A 290 -8.12 12.98 6.85
CA SER A 290 -8.58 14.02 7.76
C SER A 290 -7.48 14.41 8.74
N TRP A 291 -7.42 15.68 9.09
CA TRP A 291 -6.54 16.21 10.13
C TRP A 291 -7.38 16.74 11.29
N LEU A 292 -7.19 16.14 12.47
CA LEU A 292 -7.94 16.45 13.69
C LEU A 292 -9.45 16.62 13.37
N ASP A 293 -9.99 15.60 12.74
CA ASP A 293 -11.36 15.46 12.27
C ASP A 293 -11.78 16.50 11.21
N VAL A 294 -11.71 17.78 11.51
CA VAL A 294 -12.16 18.86 10.62
C VAL A 294 -11.16 20.00 10.44
N ALA A 295 -10.02 19.99 11.16
CA ALA A 295 -9.06 21.09 11.13
C ALA A 295 -8.30 21.21 9.81
N GLY A 296 -8.19 20.12 9.04
CA GLY A 296 -7.48 20.13 7.76
C GLY A 296 -7.63 18.83 6.98
N ARG A 297 -6.93 18.77 5.85
CA ARG A 297 -6.89 17.62 4.94
C ARG A 297 -5.48 17.41 4.41
N PHE A 298 -4.97 16.20 4.55
CA PHE A 298 -3.76 15.77 3.85
C PHE A 298 -4.18 15.12 2.53
N THR A 299 -3.98 15.82 1.42
CA THR A 299 -4.55 15.43 0.12
C THR A 299 -3.59 14.59 -0.72
N THR A 300 -4.14 13.91 -1.74
CA THR A 300 -3.35 13.21 -2.78
C THR A 300 -2.32 14.14 -3.43
N ASP A 301 -2.70 15.38 -3.76
CA ASP A 301 -1.79 16.36 -4.38
C ASP A 301 -0.64 16.77 -3.43
N MET A 302 -0.91 16.92 -2.14
CA MET A 302 0.12 17.22 -1.14
C MET A 302 1.15 16.09 -1.08
N LEU A 303 0.71 14.84 -1.03
CA LEU A 303 1.60 13.68 -1.04
C LEU A 303 2.40 13.62 -2.34
N LEU A 304 1.74 13.76 -3.50
CA LEU A 304 2.40 13.74 -4.81
C LEU A 304 3.49 14.82 -4.91
N GLN A 305 3.17 16.06 -4.54
CA GLN A 305 4.13 17.16 -4.58
C GLN A 305 5.31 16.92 -3.65
N THR A 306 5.05 16.43 -2.43
CA THR A 306 6.09 16.11 -1.46
C THR A 306 7.03 15.03 -2.00
N LEU A 307 6.51 13.90 -2.46
CA LEU A 307 7.31 12.81 -2.99
C LEU A 307 8.11 13.22 -4.24
N THR A 308 7.49 13.99 -5.15
CA THR A 308 8.17 14.50 -6.35
C THR A 308 9.33 15.44 -5.99
N THR A 309 9.14 16.29 -5.00
CA THR A 309 10.19 17.19 -4.50
C THR A 309 11.32 16.39 -3.85
N MET A 310 10.99 15.42 -2.99
CA MET A 310 11.98 14.55 -2.35
C MET A 310 12.81 13.79 -3.38
N GLN A 311 12.18 13.28 -4.44
CA GLN A 311 12.87 12.62 -5.55
C GLN A 311 13.81 13.59 -6.28
N ALA A 312 13.34 14.76 -6.65
CA ALA A 312 14.12 15.77 -7.36
C ALA A 312 15.36 16.25 -6.56
N GLU A 313 15.22 16.28 -5.23
CA GLU A 313 16.29 16.68 -4.31
C GLU A 313 17.15 15.50 -3.82
N SER A 314 16.90 14.27 -4.32
CA SER A 314 17.59 13.05 -3.92
C SER A 314 17.60 12.84 -2.40
N ARG A 315 16.42 12.96 -1.76
CA ARG A 315 16.28 12.91 -0.31
C ARG A 315 15.99 11.52 0.25
N TYR A 316 16.00 10.49 -0.56
CA TYR A 316 15.81 9.12 -0.11
C TYR A 316 16.45 8.11 -1.07
N ARG A 317 16.76 6.96 -0.54
CA ARG A 317 17.03 5.74 -1.30
C ARG A 317 15.70 5.01 -1.57
N LYS A 318 14.90 4.82 -0.50
CA LYS A 318 13.58 4.20 -0.57
C LYS A 318 12.61 4.83 0.45
N ILE A 319 11.34 4.86 0.10
CA ILE A 319 10.25 5.23 1.01
C ILE A 319 9.24 4.11 1.06
N LEU A 320 8.88 3.67 2.28
CA LEU A 320 7.74 2.81 2.53
C LEU A 320 6.61 3.64 3.18
N ILE A 321 5.47 3.67 2.52
CA ILE A 321 4.27 4.35 3.02
C ILE A 321 3.27 3.28 3.47
N CYS A 322 2.88 3.29 4.76
CA CYS A 322 1.84 2.43 5.30
C CYS A 322 0.71 3.28 5.87
N THR A 323 -0.53 3.04 5.45
CA THR A 323 -1.65 3.90 5.84
C THR A 323 -2.89 3.12 6.23
N GLU A 324 -3.47 3.51 7.38
CA GLU A 324 -4.65 2.89 7.98
C GLU A 324 -6.00 3.50 7.54
N PRO A 325 -6.11 4.79 7.13
CA PRO A 325 -7.42 5.43 6.94
C PRO A 325 -8.34 4.72 5.94
N CYS A 326 -9.64 4.90 6.12
CA CYS A 326 -10.63 4.59 5.08
C CYS A 326 -10.25 5.23 3.75
N PHE A 327 -10.56 4.59 2.62
CA PHE A 327 -10.24 5.09 1.26
C PHE A 327 -8.75 5.37 1.03
N SER A 328 -7.86 4.78 1.83
CA SER A 328 -6.43 5.12 1.87
C SER A 328 -5.74 4.98 0.52
N SER A 329 -6.13 4.00 -0.30
CA SER A 329 -5.65 3.87 -1.69
C SER A 329 -5.83 5.14 -2.52
N SER A 330 -6.92 5.88 -2.30
CA SER A 330 -7.20 7.12 -3.06
C SER A 330 -6.15 8.22 -2.86
N VAL A 331 -5.42 8.17 -1.74
CA VAL A 331 -4.34 9.11 -1.43
C VAL A 331 -2.99 8.54 -1.83
N VAL A 332 -2.67 7.31 -1.40
CA VAL A 332 -1.30 6.78 -1.54
C VAL A 332 -0.96 6.28 -2.94
N LYS A 333 -1.94 6.14 -3.84
CA LYS A 333 -1.68 5.95 -5.27
C LYS A 333 -0.89 7.12 -5.90
N ALA A 334 -0.80 8.25 -5.23
CA ALA A 334 0.08 9.36 -5.61
C ALA A 334 1.56 8.93 -5.76
N ALA A 335 1.95 7.80 -5.17
CA ALA A 335 3.31 7.24 -5.31
C ALA A 335 3.56 6.59 -6.68
N GLU A 336 2.52 6.29 -7.47
CA GLU A 336 2.67 5.61 -8.77
C GLU A 336 3.60 6.38 -9.71
N GLY A 337 4.58 5.66 -10.26
CA GLY A 337 5.60 6.23 -11.17
C GLY A 337 6.78 6.92 -10.46
N ILE A 338 6.80 7.03 -9.14
CA ILE A 338 7.91 7.66 -8.39
C ILE A 338 8.92 6.59 -7.97
N PRO A 339 10.15 6.60 -8.50
CA PRO A 339 11.15 5.58 -8.19
C PRO A 339 11.45 5.47 -6.69
N GLY A 340 11.62 4.23 -6.22
CA GLY A 340 12.00 3.95 -4.84
C GLY A 340 10.90 4.14 -3.78
N VAL A 341 9.65 4.40 -4.19
CA VAL A 341 8.51 4.54 -3.26
C VAL A 341 7.59 3.35 -3.37
N LEU A 342 7.25 2.73 -2.24
CA LEU A 342 6.21 1.69 -2.13
C LEU A 342 5.12 2.17 -1.17
N SER A 343 3.86 1.99 -1.56
CA SER A 343 2.74 2.30 -0.68
C SER A 343 1.90 1.05 -0.39
N ILE A 344 1.55 0.85 0.88
CA ILE A 344 0.63 -0.18 1.35
C ILE A 344 -0.55 0.51 2.04
N ALA A 345 -1.74 0.32 1.50
CA ALA A 345 -2.99 0.92 1.98
C ALA A 345 -3.88 -0.13 2.62
N SER A 346 -4.50 0.19 3.75
CA SER A 346 -5.42 -0.70 4.48
C SER A 346 -6.73 -0.97 3.74
N ALA A 347 -7.12 -0.05 2.85
CA ALA A 347 -8.41 -0.08 2.18
C ALA A 347 -8.30 0.40 0.73
N SER A 348 -9.18 -0.09 -0.15
CA SER A 348 -9.29 0.39 -1.53
C SER A 348 -9.79 1.84 -1.61
N GLU A 349 -9.87 2.40 -2.81
CA GLU A 349 -10.31 3.78 -3.05
C GLU A 349 -11.79 4.02 -2.69
N THR A 350 -12.57 2.97 -2.55
CA THR A 350 -14.04 3.02 -2.44
C THR A 350 -14.58 2.40 -1.16
N GLU A 351 -13.71 2.00 -0.22
CA GLU A 351 -14.15 1.28 0.99
C GLU A 351 -13.58 1.85 2.29
N TYR A 352 -14.16 1.39 3.39
CA TYR A 352 -13.71 1.72 4.74
C TYR A 352 -12.68 0.72 5.23
N SER A 353 -11.73 1.19 6.05
CA SER A 353 -10.95 0.34 6.96
C SER A 353 -11.74 0.09 8.25
N PHE A 354 -11.30 -0.88 9.05
CA PHE A 354 -12.07 -1.35 10.20
C PHE A 354 -11.25 -1.36 11.49
N ALA A 355 -11.90 -0.90 12.54
CA ALA A 355 -11.38 -0.99 13.90
C ALA A 355 -11.29 -2.44 14.39
N ASP A 356 -10.41 -2.66 15.36
CA ASP A 356 -10.17 -3.95 16.01
C ASP A 356 -10.08 -3.78 17.55
N ASN A 357 -10.15 -4.90 18.28
CA ASN A 357 -9.93 -4.95 19.72
C ASN A 357 -10.81 -3.99 20.55
N TYR A 358 -12.13 -4.21 20.52
CA TYR A 358 -13.02 -3.40 21.36
C TYR A 358 -12.79 -3.66 22.87
N GLY A 359 -12.37 -2.64 23.59
CA GLY A 359 -12.18 -2.65 25.03
C GLY A 359 -13.46 -2.28 25.78
N VAL A 360 -14.14 -3.27 26.43
CA VAL A 360 -15.40 -3.01 27.15
C VAL A 360 -15.23 -2.01 28.28
N SER A 361 -14.15 -2.10 29.07
CA SER A 361 -13.81 -1.16 30.14
C SER A 361 -13.46 0.22 29.62
N PHE A 362 -12.87 0.31 28.44
CA PHE A 362 -12.50 1.54 27.77
C PHE A 362 -13.70 2.18 27.03
N ARG A 363 -14.70 1.37 26.69
CA ARG A 363 -15.82 1.77 25.80
C ARG A 363 -15.32 2.37 24.48
N ALA A 364 -14.21 1.85 23.97
CA ALA A 364 -13.52 2.30 22.77
C ALA A 364 -12.91 1.13 22.01
N TRP A 365 -12.70 1.31 20.72
CA TRP A 365 -11.85 0.48 19.91
C TRP A 365 -10.39 0.83 20.22
N LEU A 366 -9.54 -0.17 20.45
CA LEU A 366 -8.17 0.04 20.94
C LEU A 366 -7.13 0.03 19.82
N SER A 367 -7.46 -0.51 18.66
CA SER A 367 -6.60 -0.54 17.47
C SER A 367 -7.43 -0.54 16.20
N ASP A 368 -6.78 -0.40 15.06
CA ASP A 368 -7.32 -0.68 13.75
C ASP A 368 -6.69 -1.97 13.18
N ARG A 369 -7.45 -2.66 12.33
CA ARG A 369 -7.14 -4.04 11.94
C ARG A 369 -5.86 -4.18 11.14
N PHE A 370 -5.68 -3.33 10.14
CA PHE A 370 -4.45 -3.35 9.33
C PHE A 370 -3.21 -3.02 10.18
N SER A 371 -3.30 -1.99 11.01
CA SER A 371 -2.21 -1.54 11.89
C SER A 371 -1.79 -2.64 12.86
N ASN A 372 -2.77 -3.30 13.48
CA ASN A 372 -2.52 -4.41 14.39
C ASN A 372 -1.83 -5.58 13.68
N ASN A 373 -2.32 -5.96 12.51
CA ASN A 373 -1.74 -7.03 11.70
C ASN A 373 -0.32 -6.69 11.20
N LEU A 374 -0.08 -5.44 10.80
CA LEU A 374 1.25 -4.98 10.41
C LEU A 374 2.26 -5.14 11.56
N VAL A 375 1.90 -4.66 12.74
CA VAL A 375 2.77 -4.75 13.92
C VAL A 375 2.98 -6.20 14.35
N GLU A 376 1.93 -7.02 14.37
CA GLU A 376 2.02 -8.44 14.72
C GLU A 376 2.96 -9.17 13.76
N CYS A 377 2.74 -9.02 12.46
CA CYS A 377 3.53 -9.66 11.43
C CYS A 377 5.01 -9.28 11.52
N MET A 378 5.31 -7.99 11.57
CA MET A 378 6.69 -7.50 11.67
C MET A 378 7.38 -7.83 13.01
N SER A 379 6.60 -8.03 14.07
CA SER A 379 7.15 -8.49 15.35
C SER A 379 7.53 -9.96 15.34
N GLN A 380 6.74 -10.79 14.66
CA GLN A 380 6.93 -12.26 14.65
C GLN A 380 7.94 -12.70 13.58
N THR A 381 7.92 -12.07 12.42
CA THR A 381 8.71 -12.50 11.26
C THR A 381 9.30 -11.30 10.51
N PRO A 382 10.25 -10.56 11.12
CA PRO A 382 10.80 -9.35 10.50
C PRO A 382 11.60 -9.61 9.21
N GLU A 383 12.04 -10.86 9.00
CA GLU A 383 12.85 -11.27 7.84
C GLU A 383 12.04 -11.61 6.58
N MET A 384 10.71 -11.50 6.65
CA MET A 384 9.86 -11.83 5.50
C MET A 384 10.11 -10.90 4.31
N THR A 385 9.74 -11.37 3.13
CA THR A 385 9.69 -10.53 1.93
C THR A 385 8.48 -9.60 1.94
N TYR A 386 8.49 -8.54 1.12
CA TYR A 386 7.31 -7.70 0.94
C TYR A 386 6.10 -8.49 0.41
N ARG A 387 6.34 -9.50 -0.43
CA ARG A 387 5.28 -10.39 -0.90
C ARG A 387 4.62 -11.14 0.28
N GLU A 388 5.41 -11.69 1.18
CA GLU A 388 4.90 -12.40 2.35
C GLU A 388 4.17 -11.46 3.31
N LEU A 389 4.70 -10.26 3.54
CA LEU A 389 4.01 -9.21 4.30
C LEU A 389 2.67 -8.87 3.67
N TYR A 390 2.63 -8.64 2.36
CA TYR A 390 1.39 -8.33 1.66
C TYR A 390 0.40 -9.48 1.75
N SER A 391 0.84 -10.73 1.56
CA SER A 391 0.03 -11.94 1.72
C SER A 391 -0.60 -12.02 3.12
N TYR A 392 0.21 -11.78 4.15
CA TYR A 392 -0.25 -11.78 5.53
C TYR A 392 -1.31 -10.69 5.75
N LEU A 393 -1.01 -9.46 5.35
CA LEU A 393 -1.93 -8.33 5.52
C LEU A 393 -3.27 -8.55 4.81
N VAL A 394 -3.25 -9.04 3.57
CA VAL A 394 -4.49 -9.34 2.82
C VAL A 394 -5.32 -10.42 3.51
N SER A 395 -4.69 -11.49 4.00
CA SER A 395 -5.41 -12.60 4.62
C SER A 395 -5.95 -12.30 6.02
N HIS A 396 -5.34 -11.35 6.76
CA HIS A 396 -5.70 -11.05 8.14
C HIS A 396 -6.49 -9.73 8.28
N THR A 397 -6.39 -8.79 7.33
CA THR A 397 -7.16 -7.55 7.36
C THR A 397 -8.56 -7.77 6.80
N ILE A 398 -9.39 -8.47 7.58
CA ILE A 398 -10.74 -8.85 7.19
C ILE A 398 -11.66 -7.63 7.15
N GLY A 399 -12.41 -7.49 6.07
CA GLY A 399 -13.43 -6.45 5.88
C GLY A 399 -12.99 -5.31 4.97
N SER A 400 -11.69 -5.13 4.73
CA SER A 400 -11.16 -4.20 3.74
C SER A 400 -10.10 -4.88 2.86
N HIS A 401 -9.79 -4.29 1.71
CA HIS A 401 -8.85 -4.83 0.74
C HIS A 401 -7.54 -4.05 0.80
N VAL A 402 -6.54 -4.66 1.40
CA VAL A 402 -5.18 -4.11 1.40
C VAL A 402 -4.68 -3.99 -0.03
N LYS A 403 -4.09 -2.86 -0.37
CA LYS A 403 -3.56 -2.56 -1.70
C LYS A 403 -2.11 -2.14 -1.63
N VAL A 404 -1.36 -2.50 -2.67
CA VAL A 404 0.04 -2.09 -2.87
C VAL A 404 0.14 -1.28 -4.15
N PHE A 405 0.85 -0.16 -4.09
CA PHE A 405 1.08 0.71 -5.24
C PHE A 405 2.56 0.88 -5.50
N ASN A 406 2.90 1.01 -6.79
CA ASN A 406 4.22 1.35 -7.28
C ASN A 406 5.30 0.26 -7.09
N ALA A 407 4.89 -1.00 -6.98
CA ALA A 407 5.79 -2.13 -6.81
C ALA A 407 6.90 -2.18 -7.89
N SER A 408 6.55 -1.89 -9.16
CA SER A 408 7.47 -1.93 -10.30
C SER A 408 8.60 -0.88 -10.24
N GLN A 409 8.44 0.20 -9.46
CA GLN A 409 9.42 1.28 -9.30
C GLN A 409 10.20 1.17 -7.99
N PHE A 410 9.82 0.24 -7.12
CA PHE A 410 10.41 0.09 -5.80
C PHE A 410 11.54 -0.94 -5.75
N GLY A 411 11.30 -2.12 -6.31
CA GLY A 411 12.23 -3.24 -6.29
C GLY A 411 11.53 -4.60 -6.42
N ASN A 412 12.26 -5.66 -6.17
CA ASN A 412 11.72 -7.01 -6.26
C ASN A 412 11.04 -7.44 -4.95
N LEU A 413 9.71 -7.34 -4.89
CA LEU A 413 8.93 -7.65 -3.68
C LEU A 413 9.03 -9.13 -3.25
N TYR A 414 9.47 -10.03 -4.12
CA TYR A 414 9.68 -11.45 -3.81
C TYR A 414 11.03 -11.74 -3.15
N ARG A 415 11.93 -10.76 -3.12
CA ARG A 415 13.29 -10.89 -2.57
C ARG A 415 13.59 -9.88 -1.48
N GLU A 416 13.15 -8.65 -1.66
CA GLU A 416 13.40 -7.59 -0.71
C GLU A 416 12.50 -7.71 0.52
N SER A 417 13.02 -7.27 1.64
CA SER A 417 12.36 -7.40 2.94
C SER A 417 11.99 -6.03 3.52
N PRO A 418 10.78 -5.87 4.09
CA PRO A 418 10.41 -4.68 4.86
C PRO A 418 11.28 -4.46 6.09
N LYS A 419 12.11 -5.43 6.49
CA LYS A 419 13.11 -5.30 7.54
C LYS A 419 13.96 -4.04 7.37
N GLU A 420 14.25 -3.64 6.13
CA GLU A 420 15.02 -2.42 5.85
C GLU A 420 14.35 -1.12 6.37
N PHE A 421 13.06 -1.18 6.78
CA PHE A 421 12.31 -0.07 7.36
C PHE A 421 11.90 -0.30 8.82
N PHE A 422 11.85 -1.54 9.30
CA PHE A 422 11.34 -1.82 10.64
C PHE A 422 12.43 -2.22 11.62
N VAL A 423 13.56 -2.77 11.19
CA VAL A 423 14.62 -3.24 12.07
C VAL A 423 15.82 -2.31 11.98
N ALA A 424 16.28 -1.81 13.15
CA ALA A 424 17.54 -1.08 13.19
C ALA A 424 18.69 -2.01 12.81
N GLY A 425 19.65 -1.48 12.11
CA GLY A 425 20.88 -2.20 11.91
C GLY A 425 21.72 -2.26 13.18
N LYS A 426 22.56 -3.28 13.27
CA LYS A 426 23.53 -3.41 14.36
C LYS A 426 24.74 -2.54 14.14
#